data_e306d736363e69effc8303513e8e87a0
#
_entry.id   e306d736363e69effc8303513e8e87a0
#
_cell.length_a   1.000
_cell.length_b   1.000
_cell.length_c   1.000
_cell.angle_alpha   90.00
_cell.angle_beta   90.00
_cell.angle_gamma   90.00
#
_symmetry.space_group_name_H-M   'P 1'
#
loop_
_entity.id
_entity.type
_entity.pdbx_description
1 polymer ?
#
loop_
_entity_poly.entity_id
_entity_poly.type
_entity_poly.pdbx_seq_one_letter_code
_entity_poly.pdbx_strand_id
1 'polypeptide(L)'
;MLEISGKTNLLEQNAYKYSLQDVAEPNLQRDIYTQGMVPKVPFNHRRVPMNMPEEIWITDTSLRDGQQSVEPYTVDQIVNIYKYLSRLGGPYGIIRQTEFFIYSKKDREALEKCMELGLKFPEITTWIRATKEDFRLVRDLGIRETGILVSCSDYHIFKKMKMTRKQALSLIHI
;
A
#
# COMPACT_ATOMS: atom_id res chain seq x y z
N MET A 1 2.79 -18.61 -19.45
CA MET A 1 2.34 -17.55 -20.36
C MET A 1 0.87 -17.31 -20.07
N LEU A 2 0.44 -16.07 -19.97
CA LEU A 2 -0.96 -15.73 -19.76
C LEU A 2 -1.64 -15.65 -21.14
N GLU A 3 -2.68 -16.42 -21.34
CA GLU A 3 -3.42 -16.46 -22.60
C GLU A 3 -4.91 -16.24 -22.34
N ILE A 4 -5.60 -15.60 -23.27
CA ILE A 4 -7.05 -15.44 -23.18
C ILE A 4 -7.69 -16.76 -23.62
N SER A 5 -8.39 -17.40 -22.73
CA SER A 5 -9.14 -18.62 -23.03
C SER A 5 -10.26 -18.33 -24.03
N GLY A 6 -10.24 -19.03 -25.17
CA GLY A 6 -11.31 -18.91 -26.16
C GLY A 6 -12.68 -19.41 -25.69
N LYS A 7 -12.74 -20.15 -24.56
CA LYS A 7 -13.97 -20.67 -23.97
C LYS A 7 -14.63 -19.73 -22.94
N THR A 8 -13.79 -19.11 -22.12
CA THR A 8 -14.27 -18.29 -20.98
C THR A 8 -14.08 -16.79 -21.20
N ASN A 9 -13.31 -16.40 -22.20
CA ASN A 9 -12.85 -15.05 -22.46
C ASN A 9 -12.13 -14.40 -21.27
N LEU A 10 -11.59 -15.24 -20.37
CA LEU A 10 -10.81 -14.85 -19.21
C LEU A 10 -9.33 -15.08 -19.45
N LEU A 11 -8.50 -14.33 -18.76
CA LEU A 11 -7.06 -14.55 -18.72
C LEU A 11 -6.79 -15.82 -17.90
N GLU A 12 -6.37 -16.88 -18.57
CA GLU A 12 -5.99 -18.14 -17.93
C GLU A 12 -4.47 -18.30 -17.96
N GLN A 13 -3.92 -18.75 -16.87
CA GLN A 13 -2.52 -19.11 -16.79
C GLN A 13 -2.39 -20.59 -17.10
N ASN A 14 -1.64 -20.96 -18.13
CA ASN A 14 -1.27 -22.34 -18.37
C ASN A 14 -0.59 -22.90 -17.11
N ALA A 15 -1.07 -24.06 -16.63
CA ALA A 15 -0.55 -24.71 -15.44
C ALA A 15 0.97 -24.88 -15.54
N TYR A 16 1.70 -24.06 -14.80
CA TYR A 16 3.14 -24.15 -14.72
C TYR A 16 3.50 -25.21 -13.68
N LYS A 17 4.12 -26.30 -14.09
CA LYS A 17 4.69 -27.24 -13.15
C LYS A 17 5.99 -26.65 -12.61
N TYR A 18 5.92 -26.07 -11.40
CA TYR A 18 7.13 -25.70 -10.67
C TYR A 18 7.86 -26.95 -10.26
N SER A 19 9.07 -27.16 -10.76
CA SER A 19 10.04 -28.04 -10.12
C SER A 19 10.84 -27.21 -9.13
N LEU A 20 10.79 -27.57 -7.86
CA LEU A 20 11.65 -26.96 -6.85
C LEU A 20 13.10 -27.33 -7.22
N GLN A 21 13.89 -26.33 -7.60
CA GLN A 21 15.33 -26.50 -7.79
C GLN A 21 16.03 -25.98 -6.54
N ASP A 22 16.85 -26.84 -5.96
CA ASP A 22 17.74 -26.44 -4.87
C ASP A 22 18.87 -25.61 -5.48
N VAL A 23 18.95 -24.36 -5.14
CA VAL A 23 19.98 -23.44 -5.65
C VAL A 23 20.79 -22.91 -4.48
N ALA A 24 22.11 -22.81 -4.64
CA ALA A 24 23.04 -22.34 -3.61
C ALA A 24 22.86 -20.83 -3.29
N GLU A 25 22.26 -20.07 -4.21
CA GLU A 25 21.96 -18.65 -4.05
C GLU A 25 20.51 -18.35 -4.44
N PRO A 26 19.86 -17.34 -3.84
CA PRO A 26 18.52 -16.96 -4.23
C PRO A 26 18.47 -16.56 -5.70
N ASN A 27 17.65 -17.26 -6.48
CA ASN A 27 17.43 -16.90 -7.87
C ASN A 27 16.53 -15.63 -7.90
N LEU A 28 17.13 -14.51 -8.22
CA LEU A 28 16.44 -13.24 -8.36
C LEU A 28 15.65 -13.14 -9.66
N GLN A 29 15.71 -14.17 -10.52
CA GLN A 29 14.97 -14.26 -11.79
C GLN A 29 15.09 -12.98 -12.65
N ARG A 30 16.24 -12.34 -12.63
CA ARG A 30 16.50 -11.06 -13.32
C ARG A 30 16.45 -11.19 -14.84
N ASP A 31 16.66 -12.40 -15.34
CA ASP A 31 16.50 -12.79 -16.74
C ASP A 31 15.03 -12.87 -17.16
N ILE A 32 14.13 -13.22 -16.23
CA ILE A 32 12.69 -13.31 -16.45
C ILE A 32 12.01 -11.95 -16.22
N TYR A 33 12.40 -11.26 -15.14
CA TYR A 33 11.87 -9.94 -14.79
C TYR A 33 12.83 -8.82 -15.21
N THR A 34 13.05 -8.70 -16.50
CA THR A 34 13.79 -7.55 -17.01
C THR A 34 12.93 -6.29 -16.91
N GLN A 35 13.57 -5.14 -16.70
CA GLN A 35 12.90 -3.86 -16.51
C GLN A 35 11.90 -3.50 -17.63
N GLY A 36 12.13 -4.01 -18.85
CA GLY A 36 11.23 -3.83 -20.00
C GLY A 36 10.03 -4.78 -20.04
N MET A 37 10.00 -5.82 -19.20
CA MET A 37 9.00 -6.90 -19.22
C MET A 37 8.04 -6.87 -18.04
N VAL A 38 7.95 -5.76 -17.32
CA VAL A 38 6.91 -5.61 -16.27
C VAL A 38 5.56 -5.93 -16.90
N PRO A 39 4.77 -6.87 -16.33
CA PRO A 39 3.50 -7.26 -16.94
C PRO A 39 2.59 -6.04 -17.05
N LYS A 40 2.29 -5.68 -18.28
CA LYS A 40 1.36 -4.59 -18.56
C LYS A 40 -0.04 -5.12 -18.37
N VAL A 41 -0.76 -4.55 -17.41
CA VAL A 41 -2.16 -4.91 -17.18
C VAL A 41 -2.98 -4.47 -18.39
N PRO A 42 -3.65 -5.39 -19.10
CA PRO A 42 -4.56 -4.99 -20.16
C PRO A 42 -5.81 -4.35 -19.53
N PHE A 43 -6.09 -3.13 -19.93
CA PHE A 43 -7.33 -2.45 -19.56
C PHE A 43 -8.21 -2.35 -20.81
N ASN A 44 -9.44 -2.88 -20.74
CA ASN A 44 -10.35 -2.97 -21.89
C ASN A 44 -9.67 -3.57 -23.14
N HIS A 45 -8.96 -4.69 -22.98
CA HIS A 45 -8.21 -5.38 -24.04
C HIS A 45 -7.08 -4.55 -24.70
N ARG A 46 -6.74 -3.41 -24.14
CA ARG A 46 -5.62 -2.57 -24.61
C ARG A 46 -4.49 -2.59 -23.59
N ARG A 47 -3.26 -2.69 -24.07
CA ARG A 47 -2.09 -2.46 -23.23
C ARG A 47 -2.00 -0.95 -22.91
N VAL A 48 -1.99 -0.63 -21.64
CA VAL A 48 -1.71 0.74 -21.20
C VAL A 48 -0.19 0.93 -21.26
N PRO A 49 0.33 1.95 -21.99
CA PRO A 49 1.74 2.26 -21.94
C PRO A 49 2.15 2.61 -20.50
N MET A 50 3.21 1.99 -20.01
CA MET A 50 3.81 2.39 -18.73
C MET A 50 4.78 3.53 -18.98
N ASN A 51 4.45 4.70 -18.45
CA ASN A 51 5.38 5.80 -18.33
C ASN A 51 6.07 5.67 -16.97
N MET A 52 7.31 5.20 -16.98
CA MET A 52 8.11 5.17 -15.74
C MET A 52 8.40 6.62 -15.31
N PRO A 53 8.20 6.94 -14.02
CA PRO A 53 8.58 8.26 -13.51
C PRO A 53 10.10 8.42 -13.52
N GLU A 54 10.58 9.64 -13.61
CA GLU A 54 12.02 9.94 -13.51
C GLU A 54 12.58 9.60 -12.14
N GLU A 55 11.77 9.79 -11.09
CA GLU A 55 12.12 9.45 -9.71
C GLU A 55 11.19 8.37 -9.16
N ILE A 56 11.77 7.37 -8.50
CA ILE A 56 11.03 6.33 -7.79
C ILE A 56 11.06 6.66 -6.29
N TRP A 57 9.88 6.81 -5.71
CA TRP A 57 9.70 7.00 -4.28
C TRP A 57 9.14 5.75 -3.63
N ILE A 58 9.54 5.53 -2.39
CA ILE A 58 9.11 4.39 -1.59
C ILE A 58 8.15 4.89 -0.52
N THR A 59 6.99 4.24 -0.41
CA THR A 59 6.11 4.35 0.75
C THR A 59 6.33 3.14 1.64
N ASP A 60 6.74 3.37 2.88
CA ASP A 60 6.89 2.33 3.88
C ASP A 60 5.56 2.05 4.58
N THR A 61 5.22 0.78 4.75
CA THR A 61 3.99 0.34 5.41
C THR A 61 4.25 -0.49 6.67
N SER A 62 5.51 -0.52 7.14
CA SER A 62 5.90 -1.34 8.31
C SER A 62 5.12 -0.98 9.56
N LEU A 63 4.82 0.32 9.75
CA LEU A 63 4.09 0.80 10.92
C LEU A 63 2.56 0.63 10.80
N ARG A 64 2.05 0.18 9.66
CA ARG A 64 0.66 -0.18 9.42
C ARG A 64 0.51 -1.67 9.10
N ASP A 65 0.79 -2.09 7.87
CA ASP A 65 0.64 -3.48 7.45
C ASP A 65 1.62 -4.42 8.16
N GLY A 66 2.85 -3.96 8.40
CA GLY A 66 3.86 -4.75 9.11
C GLY A 66 3.40 -5.17 10.51
N GLN A 67 2.65 -4.33 11.21
CA GLN A 67 2.11 -4.67 12.54
C GLN A 67 0.97 -5.70 12.52
N GLN A 68 0.39 -6.00 11.36
CA GLN A 68 -0.72 -6.97 11.27
C GLN A 68 -0.25 -8.43 11.36
N SER A 69 1.03 -8.67 11.07
CA SER A 69 1.61 -10.02 11.04
C SER A 69 2.51 -10.34 12.24
N VAL A 70 2.70 -9.38 13.15
CA VAL A 70 3.53 -9.52 14.34
C VAL A 70 2.82 -8.93 15.56
N GLU A 71 3.39 -9.12 16.74
CA GLU A 71 2.92 -8.39 17.93
C GLU A 71 3.06 -6.88 17.70
N PRO A 72 2.01 -6.08 18.01
CA PRO A 72 2.05 -4.64 17.78
C PRO A 72 3.23 -3.95 18.48
N TYR A 73 3.96 -3.13 17.74
CA TYR A 73 5.10 -2.41 18.26
C TYR A 73 4.74 -1.49 19.44
N THR A 74 5.68 -1.35 20.35
CA THR A 74 5.58 -0.32 21.39
C THR A 74 5.79 1.08 20.80
N VAL A 75 5.40 2.12 21.56
CA VAL A 75 5.62 3.52 21.15
C VAL A 75 7.09 3.79 20.81
N ASP A 76 8.01 3.32 21.67
CA ASP A 76 9.45 3.54 21.47
C ASP A 76 10.00 2.79 20.25
N GLN A 77 9.49 1.59 19.96
CA GLN A 77 9.84 0.86 18.75
C GLN A 77 9.38 1.61 17.50
N ILE A 78 8.14 2.12 17.48
CA ILE A 78 7.60 2.91 16.36
C ILE A 78 8.49 4.14 16.11
N VAL A 79 8.81 4.91 17.17
CA VAL A 79 9.66 6.09 17.08
C VAL A 79 11.05 5.75 16.56
N ASN A 80 11.63 4.64 17.00
CA ASN A 80 12.94 4.19 16.53
C ASN A 80 12.90 3.74 15.05
N ILE A 81 11.89 2.97 14.66
CA ILE A 81 11.70 2.57 13.26
C ILE A 81 11.59 3.83 12.39
N TYR A 82 10.78 4.81 12.77
CA TYR A 82 10.62 6.06 12.03
C TYR A 82 11.94 6.81 11.85
N LYS A 83 12.78 6.90 12.90
CA LYS A 83 14.13 7.47 12.81
C LYS A 83 15.04 6.70 11.85
N TYR A 84 14.96 5.36 11.87
CA TYR A 84 15.74 4.54 10.93
C TYR A 84 15.28 4.68 9.50
N LEU A 85 13.97 4.75 9.25
CA LEU A 85 13.43 5.00 7.91
C LEU A 85 13.92 6.35 7.37
N SER A 86 13.96 7.39 8.20
CA SER A 86 14.50 8.69 7.82
C SER A 86 15.98 8.61 7.42
N ARG A 87 16.80 7.89 8.19
CA ARG A 87 18.21 7.70 7.87
C ARG A 87 18.42 6.87 6.61
N LEU A 88 17.63 5.78 6.46
CA LEU A 88 17.69 4.89 5.31
C LEU A 88 17.28 5.61 4.02
N GLY A 89 16.28 6.49 4.09
CA GLY A 89 15.83 7.31 2.97
C GLY A 89 16.85 8.34 2.51
N GLY A 90 17.82 8.66 3.35
CA GLY A 90 18.87 9.63 3.07
C GLY A 90 18.37 11.07 2.92
N PRO A 91 19.25 11.99 2.51
CA PRO A 91 18.94 13.43 2.46
C PRO A 91 17.90 13.80 1.40
N TYR A 92 17.75 12.98 0.37
CA TYR A 92 16.77 13.18 -0.72
C TYR A 92 15.41 12.57 -0.43
N GLY A 93 15.28 11.79 0.66
CA GLY A 93 14.04 11.19 1.07
C GLY A 93 13.48 10.18 0.05
N ILE A 94 14.31 9.19 -0.34
CA ILE A 94 13.84 8.09 -1.22
C ILE A 94 12.70 7.35 -0.58
N ILE A 95 12.74 7.13 0.76
CA ILE A 95 11.56 6.74 1.52
C ILE A 95 10.76 8.02 1.75
N ARG A 96 9.78 8.24 0.87
CA ARG A 96 9.03 9.49 0.83
C ARG A 96 7.97 9.55 1.92
N GLN A 97 7.28 8.45 2.16
CA GLN A 97 6.17 8.37 3.10
C GLN A 97 6.27 7.13 3.97
N THR A 98 5.66 7.20 5.15
CA THR A 98 5.40 6.03 5.98
C THR A 98 3.98 6.10 6.54
N GLU A 99 3.29 4.97 6.50
CA GLU A 99 1.89 4.85 6.89
C GLU A 99 1.75 4.45 8.36
N PHE A 100 0.96 5.21 9.11
CA PHE A 100 0.66 4.96 10.51
C PHE A 100 -0.75 4.44 10.73
N PHE A 101 -0.93 3.58 11.73
CA PHE A 101 -2.23 3.41 12.37
C PHE A 101 -2.54 4.61 13.27
N ILE A 102 -3.82 4.97 13.36
CA ILE A 102 -4.27 6.13 14.15
C ILE A 102 -5.46 5.82 15.08
N TYR A 103 -5.91 4.57 15.11
CA TYR A 103 -7.14 4.23 15.80
C TYR A 103 -6.96 4.00 17.30
N SER A 104 -5.83 3.48 17.76
CA SER A 104 -5.56 3.26 19.18
C SER A 104 -4.88 4.47 19.84
N LYS A 105 -4.98 4.56 21.16
CA LYS A 105 -4.29 5.60 21.93
C LYS A 105 -2.77 5.49 21.77
N LYS A 106 -2.25 4.25 21.81
CA LYS A 106 -0.82 3.96 21.62
C LYS A 106 -0.30 4.48 20.27
N ASP A 107 -1.06 4.21 19.19
CA ASP A 107 -0.64 4.60 17.84
C ASP A 107 -0.62 6.12 17.69
N ARG A 108 -1.61 6.82 18.28
CA ARG A 108 -1.64 8.30 18.28
C ARG A 108 -0.50 8.89 19.10
N GLU A 109 -0.19 8.35 20.27
CA GLU A 109 0.96 8.77 21.07
C GLU A 109 2.28 8.58 20.29
N ALA A 110 2.44 7.45 19.61
CA ALA A 110 3.62 7.20 18.80
C ALA A 110 3.73 8.18 17.61
N LEU A 111 2.60 8.46 16.96
CA LEU A 111 2.50 9.42 15.87
C LEU A 111 2.89 10.83 16.33
N GLU A 112 2.35 11.30 17.44
CA GLU A 112 2.65 12.61 18.02
C GLU A 112 4.15 12.75 18.30
N LYS A 113 4.76 11.76 18.96
CA LYS A 113 6.21 11.73 19.20
C LYS A 113 7.03 11.73 17.91
N CYS A 114 6.57 11.05 16.86
CA CYS A 114 7.23 11.08 15.56
C CYS A 114 7.12 12.45 14.89
N MET A 115 5.97 13.11 14.98
CA MET A 115 5.77 14.48 14.46
C MET A 115 6.65 15.50 15.19
N GLU A 116 6.81 15.39 16.50
CA GLU A 116 7.69 16.24 17.32
C GLU A 116 9.17 16.16 16.90
N LEU A 117 9.60 15.09 16.26
CA LEU A 117 10.98 14.99 15.75
C LEU A 117 11.27 15.96 14.60
N GLY A 118 10.25 16.51 13.95
CA GLY A 118 10.42 17.50 12.89
C GLY A 118 11.20 16.98 11.67
N LEU A 119 11.23 15.67 11.44
CA LEU A 119 11.93 15.07 10.31
C LEU A 119 11.19 15.41 9.01
N LYS A 120 11.95 15.82 8.00
CA LYS A 120 11.40 16.16 6.69
C LYS A 120 10.87 14.90 5.97
N PHE A 121 11.61 13.80 6.07
CA PHE A 121 11.29 12.52 5.45
C PHE A 121 11.55 11.37 6.42
N PRO A 122 10.74 10.28 6.32
CA PRO A 122 9.52 10.17 5.52
C PRO A 122 8.40 11.06 6.04
N GLU A 123 7.55 11.55 5.12
CA GLU A 123 6.31 12.22 5.48
C GLU A 123 5.35 11.22 6.12
N ILE A 124 4.68 11.67 7.17
CA ILE A 124 3.70 10.83 7.87
C ILE A 124 2.39 10.84 7.10
N THR A 125 1.94 9.67 6.73
CA THR A 125 0.63 9.43 6.13
C THR A 125 -0.12 8.35 6.90
N THR A 126 -1.38 8.15 6.56
CA THR A 126 -2.25 7.16 7.18
C THR A 126 -3.06 6.44 6.13
N TRP A 127 -3.82 5.44 6.55
CA TRP A 127 -4.73 4.72 5.68
C TRP A 127 -6.06 4.56 6.38
N ILE A 128 -7.10 5.19 5.85
CA ILE A 128 -8.40 5.29 6.50
C ILE A 128 -9.54 4.73 5.65
N ARG A 129 -10.66 4.49 6.29
CA ARG A 129 -11.91 4.18 5.61
C ARG A 129 -12.55 5.48 5.09
N ALA A 130 -13.36 5.37 4.04
CA ALA A 130 -14.13 6.49 3.51
C ALA A 130 -15.32 6.81 4.43
N THR A 131 -15.06 7.30 5.65
CA THR A 131 -16.07 7.76 6.62
C THR A 131 -15.73 9.14 7.15
N LYS A 132 -16.75 9.95 7.45
CA LYS A 132 -16.56 11.32 7.97
C LYS A 132 -15.77 11.34 9.29
N GLU A 133 -15.96 10.33 10.12
CA GLU A 133 -15.29 10.18 11.39
C GLU A 133 -13.78 10.00 11.23
N ASP A 134 -13.39 9.13 10.28
CA ASP A 134 -11.98 8.88 10.00
C ASP A 134 -11.30 10.13 9.39
N PHE A 135 -11.98 10.85 8.50
CA PHE A 135 -11.47 12.13 7.97
C PHE A 135 -11.30 13.19 9.05
N ARG A 136 -12.25 13.29 9.98
CA ARG A 136 -12.11 14.21 11.13
C ARG A 136 -10.89 13.84 11.97
N LEU A 137 -10.69 12.55 12.26
CA LEU A 137 -9.55 12.07 13.02
C LEU A 137 -8.23 12.46 12.36
N VAL A 138 -8.09 12.26 11.04
CA VAL A 138 -6.90 12.66 10.27
C VAL A 138 -6.64 14.17 10.37
N ARG A 139 -7.70 14.97 10.18
CA ARG A 139 -7.62 16.43 10.30
C ARG A 139 -7.22 16.87 11.70
N ASP A 140 -7.83 16.28 12.73
CA ASP A 140 -7.61 16.67 14.13
C ASP A 140 -6.20 16.28 14.61
N LEU A 141 -5.58 15.27 13.99
CA LEU A 141 -4.19 14.89 14.18
C LEU A 141 -3.20 15.75 13.35
N GLY A 142 -3.67 16.67 12.51
CA GLY A 142 -2.83 17.53 11.69
C GLY A 142 -2.12 16.83 10.53
N ILE A 143 -2.57 15.64 10.15
CA ILE A 143 -2.00 14.87 9.04
C ILE A 143 -2.50 15.46 7.73
N ARG A 144 -1.58 15.72 6.80
CA ARG A 144 -1.87 16.42 5.54
C ARG A 144 -2.33 15.50 4.42
N GLU A 145 -1.91 14.25 4.45
CA GLU A 145 -2.14 13.29 3.38
C GLU A 145 -2.54 11.94 3.97
N THR A 146 -3.52 11.29 3.37
CA THR A 146 -4.00 9.97 3.79
C THR A 146 -4.45 9.13 2.61
N GLY A 147 -4.16 7.84 2.66
CA GLY A 147 -4.79 6.86 1.79
C GLY A 147 -6.23 6.58 2.22
N ILE A 148 -7.10 6.31 1.26
CA ILE A 148 -8.51 6.01 1.49
C ILE A 148 -8.82 4.64 0.93
N LEU A 149 -9.37 3.76 1.77
CA LEU A 149 -9.79 2.43 1.38
C LEU A 149 -11.30 2.35 1.16
N VAL A 150 -11.69 1.96 -0.04
CA VAL A 150 -13.08 1.63 -0.37
C VAL A 150 -13.13 0.25 -1.02
N SER A 151 -14.00 -0.60 -0.50
CA SER A 151 -14.23 -1.92 -1.11
C SER A 151 -15.04 -1.77 -2.40
N CYS A 152 -14.60 -2.44 -3.47
CA CYS A 152 -15.22 -2.33 -4.81
C CYS A 152 -15.86 -3.63 -5.31
N SER A 153 -15.66 -4.77 -4.63
CA SER A 153 -16.33 -6.00 -5.01
C SER A 153 -17.80 -6.01 -4.58
N ASP A 154 -18.67 -6.60 -5.39
CA ASP A 154 -20.09 -6.73 -5.05
C ASP A 154 -20.30 -7.41 -3.70
N TYR A 155 -19.54 -8.45 -3.42
CA TYR A 155 -19.62 -9.14 -2.13
C TYR A 155 -19.38 -8.18 -0.95
N HIS A 156 -18.35 -7.36 -1.01
CA HIS A 156 -18.09 -6.38 0.04
C HIS A 156 -19.11 -5.25 0.07
N ILE A 157 -19.53 -4.75 -1.09
CA ILE A 157 -20.53 -3.67 -1.18
C ILE A 157 -21.84 -4.13 -0.54
N PHE A 158 -22.38 -5.27 -0.97
CA PHE A 158 -23.69 -5.74 -0.51
C PHE A 158 -23.65 -6.39 0.88
N LYS A 159 -22.65 -7.21 1.19
CA LYS A 159 -22.61 -8.01 2.42
C LYS A 159 -21.91 -7.30 3.58
N LYS A 160 -20.78 -6.63 3.33
CA LYS A 160 -20.00 -5.93 4.37
C LYS A 160 -20.49 -4.50 4.57
N MET A 161 -20.61 -3.72 3.51
CA MET A 161 -20.99 -2.32 3.58
C MET A 161 -22.50 -2.11 3.65
N LYS A 162 -23.30 -3.13 3.25
CA LYS A 162 -24.78 -3.09 3.18
C LYS A 162 -25.29 -1.93 2.34
N MET A 163 -24.64 -1.69 1.22
CA MET A 163 -24.92 -0.61 0.29
C MET A 163 -25.27 -1.15 -1.09
N THR A 164 -25.89 -0.33 -1.91
CA THR A 164 -25.98 -0.53 -3.35
C THR A 164 -24.70 -0.03 -4.04
N ARG A 165 -24.46 -0.44 -5.28
CA ARG A 165 -23.31 0.08 -6.08
C ARG A 165 -23.37 1.62 -6.20
N LYS A 166 -24.56 2.18 -6.39
CA LYS A 166 -24.75 3.65 -6.49
C LYS A 166 -24.37 4.35 -5.19
N GLN A 167 -24.76 3.79 -4.03
CA GLN A 167 -24.37 4.33 -2.73
C GLN A 167 -22.86 4.21 -2.48
N ALA A 168 -22.24 3.08 -2.86
CA ALA A 168 -20.80 2.91 -2.74
C ALA A 168 -20.04 3.93 -3.59
N LEU A 169 -20.48 4.18 -4.82
CA LEU A 169 -19.88 5.21 -5.67
C LEU A 169 -20.08 6.62 -5.09
N SER A 170 -21.19 6.88 -4.40
CA SER A 170 -21.47 8.19 -3.80
C SER A 170 -20.57 8.52 -2.60
N LEU A 171 -19.78 7.55 -2.09
CA LEU A 171 -18.82 7.82 -1.01
C LEU A 171 -17.75 8.85 -1.39
N ILE A 172 -17.55 9.12 -2.67
CA ILE A 172 -16.65 10.20 -3.12
C ILE A 172 -17.10 11.60 -2.66
N HIS A 173 -18.36 11.75 -2.22
CA HIS A 173 -18.94 13.02 -1.74
C HIS A 173 -18.86 13.20 -0.23
N ILE A 174 -18.02 12.47 0.46
CA ILE A 174 -17.82 12.55 1.92
C ILE A 174 -17.26 13.92 2.34
#